data_f7364f458a4734cbc6699c905f09d501
#
_entry.id   f7364f458a4734cbc6699c905f09d501
#
_cell.length_a   1.000
_cell.length_b   1.000
_cell.length_c   1.000
_cell.angle_alpha   90.00
_cell.angle_beta   90.00
_cell.angle_gamma   90.00
#
_symmetry.space_group_name_H-M   'P 1'
#
loop_
_entity.id
_entity.type
_entity.pdbx_description
1 polymer ?
#
loop_
_entity_poly.entity_id
_entity_poly.type
_entity_poly.pdbx_seq_one_letter_code
_entity_poly.pdbx_strand_id
1 'polypeptide(L)'
;MKTVNRKAGYLILIVGLVACSAKSVKNSEEKDTDSVSIEVPSFDSDSAYAYIEHQVQFGFRVPNTPAHSATADYLSSELARHGAVVEVQQGAVTAYDGTELSIRNIIEIGRAHV
;
A
#
# COMPACT_ATOMS: atom_id res chain seq x y z
N MET A 1 -30.58 -42.17 57.24
CA MET A 1 -30.35 -40.86 56.51
C MET A 1 -28.85 -40.60 56.43
N LYS A 2 -28.23 -40.75 55.25
CA LYS A 2 -26.78 -40.49 55.09
C LYS A 2 -26.63 -39.07 54.48
N THR A 3 -26.06 -38.15 55.26
CA THR A 3 -25.74 -36.83 54.83
C THR A 3 -24.48 -36.88 53.96
N VAL A 4 -24.66 -36.63 52.68
CA VAL A 4 -23.56 -36.52 51.73
C VAL A 4 -22.85 -35.17 51.95
N ASN A 5 -21.56 -35.25 52.26
CA ASN A 5 -20.73 -34.10 52.62
C ASN A 5 -20.39 -33.27 51.36
N ARG A 6 -21.17 -32.21 51.09
CA ARG A 6 -21.06 -31.33 49.91
C ARG A 6 -19.72 -30.58 49.80
N LYS A 7 -18.89 -30.67 50.84
CA LYS A 7 -17.58 -29.97 50.87
C LYS A 7 -16.43 -30.75 50.21
N ALA A 8 -16.60 -32.07 50.04
CA ALA A 8 -15.56 -32.89 49.36
C ALA A 8 -15.58 -32.76 47.85
N GLY A 9 -16.72 -32.40 47.24
CA GLY A 9 -16.83 -32.19 45.78
C GLY A 9 -16.13 -30.94 45.24
N TYR A 10 -16.02 -29.90 46.05
CA TYR A 10 -15.38 -28.64 45.62
C TYR A 10 -13.86 -28.71 45.57
N LEU A 11 -13.26 -29.57 46.35
CA LEU A 11 -11.79 -29.70 46.42
C LEU A 11 -11.23 -30.49 45.24
N ILE A 12 -12.03 -31.35 44.61
CA ILE A 12 -11.65 -32.12 43.41
C ILE A 12 -11.75 -31.27 42.15
N LEU A 13 -12.63 -30.26 42.12
CA LEU A 13 -12.86 -29.41 40.95
C LEU A 13 -11.76 -28.33 40.78
N ILE A 14 -11.05 -27.97 41.86
CA ILE A 14 -9.98 -26.99 41.85
C ILE A 14 -8.66 -27.59 41.38
N VAL A 15 -8.43 -28.90 41.54
CA VAL A 15 -7.18 -29.55 41.12
C VAL A 15 -7.12 -29.82 39.61
N GLY A 16 -8.28 -29.83 38.93
CA GLY A 16 -8.36 -30.07 37.49
C GLY A 16 -7.96 -28.91 36.57
N LEU A 17 -7.81 -27.70 37.13
CA LEU A 17 -7.56 -26.47 36.32
C LEU A 17 -6.08 -26.05 36.22
N VAL A 18 -5.16 -26.78 36.85
CA VAL A 18 -3.73 -26.42 36.86
C VAL A 18 -2.90 -27.24 35.85
N ALA A 19 -3.53 -28.16 35.09
CA ALA A 19 -2.82 -29.03 34.15
C ALA A 19 -2.75 -28.49 32.70
N CYS A 20 -2.97 -27.19 32.45
CA CYS A 20 -2.63 -26.54 31.21
C CYS A 20 -1.25 -25.87 31.33
N SER A 21 -0.23 -26.69 31.59
CA SER A 21 1.17 -26.26 31.56
C SER A 21 1.70 -26.25 30.14
N ALA A 22 2.06 -25.09 29.72
CA ALA A 22 3.24 -24.76 28.91
C ALA A 22 3.80 -25.92 28.05
N LYS A 23 3.26 -26.08 26.84
CA LYS A 23 4.11 -26.58 25.77
C LYS A 23 5.11 -25.46 25.46
N SER A 24 6.32 -25.67 25.98
CA SER A 24 7.52 -24.96 25.51
C SER A 24 7.50 -25.02 23.99
N VAL A 25 7.25 -23.87 23.36
CA VAL A 25 7.54 -23.66 21.95
C VAL A 25 9.07 -23.79 21.86
N LYS A 26 9.54 -24.93 21.34
CA LYS A 26 10.92 -25.03 20.88
C LYS A 26 11.14 -23.88 19.92
N ASN A 27 12.01 -22.95 20.29
CA ASN A 27 12.63 -22.05 19.34
C ASN A 27 13.08 -22.90 18.15
N SER A 28 12.40 -22.74 17.04
CA SER A 28 12.99 -23.04 15.75
C SER A 28 14.23 -22.14 15.67
N GLU A 29 15.38 -22.75 15.56
CA GLU A 29 16.61 -22.05 15.23
C GLU A 29 16.30 -21.19 14.01
N GLU A 30 16.21 -19.89 14.22
CA GLU A 30 16.22 -18.89 13.17
C GLU A 30 17.53 -19.13 12.42
N LYS A 31 17.41 -19.78 11.27
CA LYS A 31 18.48 -19.87 10.30
C LYS A 31 18.86 -18.42 10.00
N ASP A 32 20.06 -18.07 10.41
CA ASP A 32 20.70 -16.80 10.19
C ASP A 32 20.59 -16.48 8.68
N THR A 33 19.47 -15.89 8.30
CA THR A 33 19.28 -15.36 6.97
C THR A 33 20.03 -14.06 7.01
N ASP A 34 21.18 -14.05 6.36
CA ASP A 34 22.00 -12.88 6.11
C ASP A 34 21.05 -11.70 5.86
N SER A 35 20.81 -10.91 6.90
CA SER A 35 19.85 -9.81 6.84
C SER A 35 20.50 -8.72 6.00
N VAL A 36 20.21 -8.76 4.69
CA VAL A 36 20.54 -7.64 3.82
C VAL A 36 19.87 -6.42 4.41
N SER A 37 20.65 -5.56 5.03
CA SER A 37 20.17 -4.28 5.52
C SER A 37 19.77 -3.44 4.31
N ILE A 38 18.48 -3.40 4.03
CA ILE A 38 17.93 -2.53 2.99
C ILE A 38 17.89 -1.13 3.58
N GLU A 39 18.76 -0.26 3.09
CA GLU A 39 18.72 1.15 3.43
C GLU A 39 17.51 1.78 2.70
N VAL A 40 16.48 2.11 3.48
CA VAL A 40 15.29 2.79 2.95
C VAL A 40 15.56 4.30 2.97
N PRO A 41 15.47 4.99 1.82
CA PRO A 41 15.62 6.44 1.78
C PRO A 41 14.61 7.14 2.69
N SER A 42 15.00 8.25 3.30
CA SER A 42 14.07 9.07 4.07
C SER A 42 13.01 9.67 3.16
N PHE A 43 11.75 9.66 3.61
CA PHE A 43 10.65 10.28 2.87
C PHE A 43 10.77 11.82 2.95
N ASP A 44 10.79 12.46 1.77
CA ASP A 44 10.80 13.92 1.64
C ASP A 44 9.35 14.42 1.46
N SER A 45 8.76 14.85 2.57
CA SER A 45 7.38 15.35 2.60
C SER A 45 7.21 16.65 1.85
N ASP A 46 8.22 17.50 1.84
CA ASP A 46 8.15 18.83 1.22
C ASP A 46 8.14 18.70 -0.29
N SER A 47 9.02 17.87 -0.83
CA SER A 47 9.00 17.54 -2.26
C SER A 47 7.71 16.87 -2.69
N ALA A 48 7.20 15.92 -1.90
CA ALA A 48 5.93 15.26 -2.20
C ALA A 48 4.76 16.24 -2.25
N TYR A 49 4.70 17.17 -1.29
CA TYR A 49 3.69 18.22 -1.26
C TYR A 49 3.81 19.17 -2.48
N ALA A 50 5.03 19.60 -2.81
CA ALA A 50 5.29 20.48 -3.95
C ALA A 50 4.83 19.86 -5.29
N TYR A 51 5.01 18.56 -5.50
CA TYR A 51 4.50 17.86 -6.68
C TYR A 51 2.97 17.90 -6.78
N ILE A 52 2.27 17.73 -5.66
CA ILE A 52 0.80 17.79 -5.63
C ILE A 52 0.33 19.22 -5.88
N GLU A 53 0.94 20.19 -5.21
CA GLU A 53 0.61 21.61 -5.35
C GLU A 53 0.76 22.06 -6.81
N HIS A 54 1.86 21.70 -7.45
CA HIS A 54 2.09 22.03 -8.86
C HIS A 54 1.00 21.44 -9.77
N GLN A 55 0.60 20.21 -9.54
CA GLN A 55 -0.49 19.59 -10.30
C GLN A 55 -1.84 20.30 -10.11
N VAL A 56 -2.12 20.78 -8.90
CA VAL A 56 -3.35 21.54 -8.59
C VAL A 56 -3.37 22.90 -9.26
N GLN A 57 -2.21 23.55 -9.40
CA GLN A 57 -2.07 24.87 -10.04
C GLN A 57 -2.47 24.88 -11.52
N PHE A 58 -2.45 23.76 -12.23
CA PHE A 58 -2.98 23.68 -13.59
C PHE A 58 -4.49 23.92 -13.69
N GLY A 59 -5.22 23.80 -12.59
CA GLY A 59 -6.67 23.96 -12.52
C GLY A 59 -7.45 22.69 -12.92
N PHE A 60 -8.67 22.88 -13.41
CA PHE A 60 -9.56 21.76 -13.75
C PHE A 60 -9.07 21.01 -14.99
N ARG A 61 -8.72 19.74 -14.80
CA ARG A 61 -8.13 18.86 -15.83
C ARG A 61 -9.21 18.12 -16.62
N VAL A 62 -10.17 18.87 -17.14
CA VAL A 62 -11.23 18.32 -18.00
C VAL A 62 -10.63 18.00 -19.38
N PRO A 63 -10.94 16.85 -19.99
CA PRO A 63 -10.51 16.54 -21.35
C PRO A 63 -10.79 17.71 -22.32
N ASN A 64 -9.95 17.90 -23.32
CA ASN A 64 -9.96 18.99 -24.30
C ASN A 64 -9.57 20.38 -23.75
N THR A 65 -9.18 20.52 -22.48
CA THR A 65 -8.74 21.80 -21.93
C THR A 65 -7.22 21.94 -21.97
N PRO A 66 -6.68 23.18 -22.02
CA PRO A 66 -5.25 23.41 -21.89
C PRO A 66 -4.66 22.85 -20.58
N ALA A 67 -5.43 22.91 -19.47
CA ALA A 67 -5.03 22.36 -18.18
C ALA A 67 -4.83 20.83 -18.24
N HIS A 68 -5.69 20.10 -18.95
CA HIS A 68 -5.53 18.67 -19.17
C HIS A 68 -4.22 18.36 -19.92
N SER A 69 -3.95 19.08 -21.03
CA SER A 69 -2.73 18.89 -21.81
C SER A 69 -1.47 19.23 -21.00
N ALA A 70 -1.47 20.39 -20.34
CA ALA A 70 -0.33 20.83 -19.53
C ALA A 70 -0.02 19.89 -18.38
N THR A 71 -1.04 19.34 -17.71
CA THR A 71 -0.85 18.35 -16.67
C THR A 71 -0.24 17.06 -17.21
N ALA A 72 -0.71 16.57 -18.36
CA ALA A 72 -0.15 15.36 -18.97
C ALA A 72 1.32 15.54 -19.39
N ASP A 73 1.66 16.69 -19.93
CA ASP A 73 3.04 17.04 -20.30
C ASP A 73 3.95 17.12 -19.05
N TYR A 74 3.46 17.75 -17.98
CA TYR A 74 4.16 17.82 -16.70
C TYR A 74 4.41 16.43 -16.13
N LEU A 75 3.38 15.60 -16.00
CA LEU A 75 3.52 14.26 -15.44
C LEU A 75 4.50 13.40 -16.24
N SER A 76 4.43 13.45 -17.57
CA SER A 76 5.35 12.71 -18.44
C SER A 76 6.79 13.18 -18.25
N SER A 77 7.02 14.48 -18.13
CA SER A 77 8.36 15.05 -17.93
C SER A 77 8.92 14.73 -16.54
N GLU A 78 8.09 14.77 -15.49
CA GLU A 78 8.53 14.43 -14.14
C GLU A 78 8.90 12.95 -14.01
N LEU A 79 8.09 12.05 -14.56
CA LEU A 79 8.41 10.62 -14.57
C LEU A 79 9.73 10.36 -15.30
N ALA A 80 9.92 10.96 -16.47
CA ALA A 80 11.16 10.84 -17.23
C ALA A 80 12.37 11.42 -16.46
N ARG A 81 12.20 12.55 -15.76
CA ARG A 81 13.23 13.17 -14.93
C ARG A 81 13.68 12.23 -13.79
N HIS A 82 12.78 11.39 -13.28
CA HIS A 82 13.08 10.37 -12.28
C HIS A 82 13.61 9.05 -12.87
N GLY A 83 13.90 9.02 -14.19
CA GLY A 83 14.51 7.87 -14.84
C GLY A 83 13.53 6.82 -15.35
N ALA A 84 12.23 7.11 -15.33
CA ALA A 84 11.23 6.22 -15.90
C ALA A 84 11.29 6.22 -17.43
N VAL A 85 10.98 5.07 -18.04
CA VAL A 85 10.70 4.97 -19.47
C VAL A 85 9.21 5.22 -19.65
N VAL A 86 8.88 6.37 -20.22
CA VAL A 86 7.50 6.83 -20.34
C VAL A 86 7.00 6.65 -21.76
N GLU A 87 5.85 5.99 -21.90
CA GLU A 87 5.08 5.89 -23.15
C GLU A 87 3.78 6.69 -23.00
N VAL A 88 3.50 7.55 -23.98
CA VAL A 88 2.25 8.33 -24.01
C VAL A 88 1.38 7.83 -25.14
N GLN A 89 0.27 7.18 -24.78
CA GLN A 89 -0.77 6.77 -25.73
C GLN A 89 -1.81 7.87 -25.86
N GLN A 90 -2.08 8.29 -27.10
CA GLN A 90 -3.09 9.29 -27.41
C GLN A 90 -4.26 8.64 -28.14
N GLY A 91 -5.46 9.08 -27.84
CA GLY A 91 -6.67 8.58 -28.48
C GLY A 91 -7.83 9.57 -28.36
N ALA A 92 -8.94 9.20 -28.95
CA ALA A 92 -10.21 9.91 -28.80
C ALA A 92 -11.30 8.93 -28.41
N VAL A 93 -12.24 9.39 -27.57
CA VAL A 93 -13.45 8.65 -27.19
C VAL A 93 -14.66 9.56 -27.31
N THR A 94 -15.78 9.01 -27.71
CA THR A 94 -17.03 9.75 -27.79
C THR A 94 -17.78 9.61 -26.47
N ALA A 95 -18.08 10.74 -25.83
CA ALA A 95 -18.90 10.78 -24.62
C ALA A 95 -20.38 10.46 -24.95
N TYR A 96 -21.21 10.25 -23.92
CA TYR A 96 -22.64 9.91 -24.07
C TYR A 96 -23.46 10.98 -24.80
N ASP A 97 -23.03 12.23 -24.80
CA ASP A 97 -23.65 13.38 -25.45
C ASP A 97 -23.11 13.63 -26.88
N GLY A 98 -22.25 12.74 -27.38
CA GLY A 98 -21.63 12.86 -28.70
C GLY A 98 -20.35 13.69 -28.73
N THR A 99 -19.92 14.27 -27.63
CA THR A 99 -18.68 15.05 -27.57
C THR A 99 -17.46 14.14 -27.75
N GLU A 100 -16.58 14.49 -28.68
CA GLU A 100 -15.29 13.82 -28.83
C GLU A 100 -14.30 14.34 -27.76
N LEU A 101 -13.77 13.42 -26.95
CA LEU A 101 -12.81 13.71 -25.89
C LEU A 101 -11.45 13.18 -26.30
N SER A 102 -10.45 14.06 -26.32
CA SER A 102 -9.04 13.69 -26.45
C SER A 102 -8.57 13.07 -25.14
N ILE A 103 -8.01 11.86 -25.20
CA ILE A 103 -7.47 11.16 -24.04
C ILE A 103 -5.98 10.94 -24.21
N ARG A 104 -5.27 10.95 -23.08
CA ARG A 104 -3.85 10.60 -22.97
C ARG A 104 -3.65 9.61 -21.82
N ASN A 105 -3.12 8.45 -22.14
CA ASN A 105 -2.66 7.48 -21.15
C ASN A 105 -1.13 7.62 -21.01
N ILE A 106 -0.65 7.81 -19.81
CA ILE A 106 0.76 7.84 -19.49
C ILE A 106 1.11 6.50 -18.87
N ILE A 107 1.96 5.74 -19.53
CA ILE A 107 2.37 4.40 -19.12
C ILE A 107 3.82 4.51 -18.67
N GLU A 108 4.08 4.04 -17.46
CA GLU A 108 5.42 3.89 -16.92
C GLU A 108 5.55 2.47 -16.36
N ILE A 109 6.60 1.80 -16.77
CA ILE A 109 6.95 0.49 -16.25
C ILE A 109 8.21 0.67 -15.42
N GLY A 110 8.06 0.63 -14.11
CA GLY A 110 9.16 0.68 -13.17
C GLY A 110 10.08 -0.53 -13.33
N ARG A 111 11.38 -0.35 -13.07
CA ARG A 111 12.31 -1.47 -12.99
C ARG A 111 12.03 -2.23 -11.71
N ALA A 112 11.59 -3.49 -11.83
CA ALA A 112 11.62 -4.39 -10.71
C ALA A 112 13.09 -4.60 -10.31
N HIS A 113 13.45 -4.27 -9.07
CA HIS A 113 14.72 -4.69 -8.51
C HIS A 113 14.63 -6.21 -8.27
N VAL A 114 15.39 -6.97 -9.05
CA VAL A 114 15.59 -8.42 -8.87
C VAL A 114 16.76 -8.61 -7.92
#